data_61e9ab41595856b6328b0d74abf03964
#
_entry.id   61e9ab41595856b6328b0d74abf03964
#
_cell.length_a   1.000
_cell.length_b   1.000
_cell.length_c   1.000
_cell.angle_alpha   90.00
_cell.angle_beta   90.00
_cell.angle_gamma   90.00
#
_symmetry.space_group_name_H-M   'P 1'
#
loop_
_entity.id
_entity.type
_entity.pdbx_description
1 polymer ?
#
loop_
_entity_poly.entity_id
_entity_poly.type
_entity_poly.pdbx_seq_one_letter_code
_entity_poly.pdbx_strand_id
1 'polypeptide(L)'
;MENVDTSRRGFLKSAVAASGAIMAAAAANAGIPASAVKSYEEEFDVVIIGSGFAGMACALKAGRAGLRVLMLEKMSVVGGNSAICGGNVACPCNPVQKAQGIKDSKELFIEDCLRDGLGINHTNLLATIADRCNDTIKMVVDCGCEFVPNHMLFEGGHSVPRSYEIKAGSGSGYIRPMHAELKKIKNVVIRTRAKFDDFIVSDDKSEV
;
A
#
# COMPACT_ATOMS: atom_id res chain seq x y z
N MET A 1 21.01 -19.57 38.26
CA MET A 1 20.10 -19.62 37.08
C MET A 1 19.54 -18.22 36.92
N GLU A 2 20.14 -17.44 36.04
CA GLU A 2 19.66 -16.09 35.73
C GLU A 2 18.36 -16.18 34.90
N ASN A 3 17.35 -15.45 35.35
CA ASN A 3 16.07 -15.34 34.66
C ASN A 3 16.30 -14.58 33.32
N VAL A 4 16.27 -15.30 32.23
CA VAL A 4 16.35 -14.67 30.89
C VAL A 4 15.04 -13.93 30.65
N ASP A 5 15.11 -12.60 30.61
CA ASP A 5 13.99 -11.73 30.24
C ASP A 5 13.56 -12.02 28.78
N THR A 6 12.44 -12.73 28.63
CA THR A 6 11.85 -13.12 27.33
C THR A 6 10.97 -12.03 26.71
N SER A 7 10.95 -10.83 27.29
CA SER A 7 10.24 -9.69 26.68
C SER A 7 10.91 -9.24 25.38
N ARG A 8 10.13 -8.60 24.44
CA ARG A 8 10.68 -7.99 23.22
C ARG A 8 11.83 -7.02 23.52
N ARG A 9 11.81 -6.35 24.67
CA ARG A 9 12.89 -5.46 25.12
C ARG A 9 14.11 -6.25 25.62
N GLY A 10 13.90 -7.38 26.30
CA GLY A 10 14.96 -8.29 26.73
C GLY A 10 15.67 -8.95 25.54
N PHE A 11 14.92 -9.40 24.53
CA PHE A 11 15.47 -9.92 23.28
C PHE A 11 16.37 -8.91 22.57
N LEU A 12 15.93 -7.65 22.45
CA LEU A 12 16.72 -6.58 21.85
C LEU A 12 18.00 -6.26 22.66
N LYS A 13 17.93 -6.29 24.00
CA LYS A 13 19.11 -6.09 24.86
C LYS A 13 20.10 -7.25 24.78
N SER A 14 19.63 -8.48 24.70
CA SER A 14 20.49 -9.69 24.57
C SER A 14 21.17 -9.74 23.20
N ALA A 15 20.48 -9.30 22.14
CA ALA A 15 21.07 -9.16 20.80
C ALA A 15 22.16 -8.10 20.77
N VAL A 16 22.04 -7.01 21.56
CA VAL A 16 23.06 -5.94 21.66
C VAL A 16 24.35 -6.42 22.34
N ALA A 17 24.26 -7.37 23.26
CA ALA A 17 25.44 -7.88 23.98
C ALA A 17 26.27 -8.90 23.16
N ALA A 18 25.71 -9.45 22.08
CA ALA A 18 26.29 -10.59 21.37
C ALA A 18 27.05 -10.27 20.09
N SER A 19 27.03 -9.04 19.58
CA SER A 19 27.84 -8.71 18.38
C SER A 19 28.00 -7.21 18.13
N GLY A 20 29.22 -6.80 17.78
CA GLY A 20 29.55 -5.46 17.25
C GLY A 20 28.81 -5.08 15.93
N ALA A 21 27.88 -5.93 15.48
CA ALA A 21 27.01 -5.72 14.31
C ALA A 21 25.82 -4.79 14.57
N ILE A 22 25.55 -4.41 15.83
CA ILE A 22 24.40 -3.55 16.17
C ILE A 22 24.73 -2.06 16.10
N MET A 23 25.98 -1.69 16.11
CA MET A 23 26.38 -0.31 15.74
C MET A 23 26.02 -0.01 14.27
N ALA A 24 25.97 -1.02 13.41
CA ALA A 24 25.49 -0.86 12.02
C ALA A 24 23.96 -0.67 11.90
N ALA A 25 23.16 -1.24 12.85
CA ALA A 25 21.70 -1.12 12.81
C ALA A 25 21.17 0.25 13.29
N ALA A 26 21.92 0.94 14.17
CA ALA A 26 21.59 2.32 14.55
C ALA A 26 22.00 3.34 13.47
N ALA A 27 22.97 2.99 12.62
CA ALA A 27 23.35 3.77 11.44
C ALA A 27 22.39 3.53 10.26
N ALA A 28 21.63 2.43 10.25
CA ALA A 28 20.73 2.05 9.15
C ALA A 28 19.53 3.01 8.96
N ASN A 29 19.28 3.92 9.89
CA ASN A 29 18.26 4.97 9.73
C ASN A 29 18.84 6.34 9.32
N ALA A 30 20.13 6.41 9.03
CA ALA A 30 20.78 7.69 8.74
C ALA A 30 20.80 8.04 7.23
N GLY A 31 20.43 7.07 6.38
CA GLY A 31 20.59 7.18 4.92
C GLY A 31 22.06 7.14 4.47
N ILE A 32 22.27 7.02 3.19
CA ILE A 32 23.61 7.11 2.57
C ILE A 32 23.88 8.58 2.28
N PRO A 33 24.95 9.21 2.82
CA PRO A 33 25.23 10.62 2.54
C PRO A 33 25.53 10.83 1.05
N ALA A 34 25.01 11.90 0.46
CA ALA A 34 25.18 12.21 -0.96
C ALA A 34 26.64 12.31 -1.37
N SER A 35 27.52 12.79 -0.48
CA SER A 35 28.98 12.84 -0.69
C SER A 35 29.63 11.47 -0.90
N ALA A 36 28.98 10.38 -0.48
CA ALA A 36 29.47 9.01 -0.70
C ALA A 36 29.11 8.46 -2.10
N VAL A 37 28.22 9.13 -2.85
CA VAL A 37 27.75 8.72 -4.17
C VAL A 37 28.52 9.46 -5.26
N LYS A 38 29.19 8.72 -6.14
CA LYS A 38 30.00 9.31 -7.21
C LYS A 38 29.22 9.74 -8.44
N SER A 39 28.12 9.06 -8.73
CA SER A 39 27.25 9.36 -9.87
C SER A 39 25.91 8.66 -9.73
N TYR A 40 24.89 9.22 -10.36
CA TYR A 40 23.56 8.61 -10.52
C TYR A 40 23.47 8.02 -11.93
N GLU A 41 22.90 6.83 -12.05
CA GLU A 41 22.74 6.17 -13.35
C GLU A 41 21.49 6.63 -14.08
N GLU A 42 20.44 6.97 -13.33
CA GLU A 42 19.14 7.33 -13.87
C GLU A 42 18.43 8.35 -12.97
N GLU A 43 17.51 9.09 -13.58
CA GLU A 43 16.71 10.10 -12.93
C GLU A 43 15.23 9.90 -13.24
N PHE A 44 14.38 9.97 -12.21
CA PHE A 44 12.92 9.86 -12.31
C PHE A 44 12.25 10.96 -11.49
N ASP A 45 11.06 11.36 -11.92
CA ASP A 45 10.27 12.36 -11.18
C ASP A 45 9.62 11.73 -9.94
N VAL A 46 9.32 10.41 -9.99
CA VAL A 46 8.75 9.65 -8.88
C VAL A 46 9.39 8.26 -8.81
N VAL A 47 9.89 7.89 -7.64
CA VAL A 47 10.34 6.53 -7.34
C VAL A 47 9.37 5.87 -6.35
N ILE A 48 8.85 4.71 -6.70
CA ILE A 48 7.87 3.95 -5.92
C ILE A 48 8.51 2.67 -5.41
N ILE A 49 8.46 2.46 -4.11
CA ILE A 49 9.03 1.28 -3.44
C ILE A 49 7.89 0.30 -3.14
N GLY A 50 7.90 -0.82 -3.85
CA GLY A 50 6.89 -1.88 -3.75
C GLY A 50 5.75 -1.75 -4.76
N SER A 51 5.33 -2.91 -5.27
CA SER A 51 4.32 -3.06 -6.32
C SER A 51 2.95 -3.54 -5.82
N GLY A 52 2.65 -3.36 -4.53
CA GLY A 52 1.31 -3.62 -3.98
C GLY A 52 0.26 -2.61 -4.49
N PHE A 53 -0.97 -2.68 -3.99
CA PHE A 53 -2.07 -1.78 -4.42
C PHE A 53 -1.69 -0.30 -4.41
N ALA A 54 -1.09 0.17 -3.31
CA ALA A 54 -0.71 1.58 -3.18
C ALA A 54 0.32 1.99 -4.23
N GLY A 55 1.37 1.18 -4.42
CA GLY A 55 2.41 1.44 -5.42
C GLY A 55 1.86 1.45 -6.83
N MET A 56 1.01 0.48 -7.20
CA MET A 56 0.37 0.44 -8.51
C MET A 56 -0.57 1.63 -8.75
N ALA A 57 -1.37 2.01 -7.74
CA ALA A 57 -2.24 3.17 -7.84
C ALA A 57 -1.44 4.47 -8.01
N CYS A 58 -0.35 4.63 -7.26
CA CYS A 58 0.57 5.75 -7.39
C CYS A 58 1.18 5.80 -8.80
N ALA A 59 1.70 4.67 -9.30
CA ALA A 59 2.30 4.58 -10.63
C ALA A 59 1.31 4.91 -11.75
N LEU A 60 0.07 4.42 -11.66
CA LEU A 60 -1.00 4.74 -12.60
C LEU A 60 -1.31 6.23 -12.62
N LYS A 61 -1.44 6.86 -11.45
CA LYS A 61 -1.73 8.29 -11.34
C LYS A 61 -0.58 9.14 -11.83
N ALA A 62 0.63 8.89 -11.36
CA ALA A 62 1.83 9.65 -11.74
C ALA A 62 2.17 9.47 -13.24
N GLY A 63 2.12 8.23 -13.73
CA GLY A 63 2.40 7.93 -15.14
C GLY A 63 1.38 8.57 -16.09
N ARG A 64 0.08 8.52 -15.76
CA ARG A 64 -0.98 9.19 -16.53
C ARG A 64 -0.89 10.72 -16.47
N ALA A 65 -0.26 11.27 -15.43
CA ALA A 65 0.05 12.70 -15.34
C ALA A 65 1.30 13.12 -16.15
N GLY A 66 1.96 12.16 -16.82
CA GLY A 66 3.13 12.42 -17.66
C GLY A 66 4.48 12.37 -16.92
N LEU A 67 4.50 12.06 -15.61
CA LEU A 67 5.72 11.98 -14.83
C LEU A 67 6.52 10.71 -15.17
N ARG A 68 7.85 10.81 -15.18
CA ARG A 68 8.74 9.65 -15.30
C ARG A 68 8.74 8.87 -13.98
N VAL A 69 8.26 7.64 -14.01
CA VAL A 69 8.04 6.82 -12.82
C VAL A 69 8.94 5.59 -12.84
N LEU A 70 9.64 5.35 -11.74
CA LEU A 70 10.32 4.09 -11.45
C LEU A 70 9.60 3.38 -10.32
N MET A 71 9.13 2.14 -10.55
CA MET A 71 8.62 1.26 -9.50
C MET A 71 9.62 0.13 -9.25
N LEU A 72 10.07 -0.01 -8.00
CA LEU A 72 10.98 -1.05 -7.55
C LEU A 72 10.20 -2.14 -6.81
N GLU A 73 10.41 -3.39 -7.20
CA GLU A 73 9.82 -4.57 -6.53
C GLU A 73 10.93 -5.57 -6.21
N LYS A 74 11.06 -5.94 -4.93
CA LYS A 74 12.08 -6.86 -4.46
C LYS A 74 11.90 -8.29 -4.96
N MET A 75 10.65 -8.70 -5.18
CA MET A 75 10.33 -10.04 -5.65
C MET A 75 10.47 -10.12 -7.17
N SER A 76 10.45 -11.34 -7.71
CA SER A 76 10.43 -11.59 -9.16
C SER A 76 9.09 -11.32 -9.80
N VAL A 77 8.04 -11.18 -9.01
CA VAL A 77 6.66 -10.93 -9.42
C VAL A 77 6.10 -9.71 -8.68
N VAL A 78 5.23 -8.97 -9.35
CA VAL A 78 4.57 -7.80 -8.77
C VAL A 78 3.37 -8.19 -7.92
N GLY A 79 2.95 -7.29 -7.02
CA GLY A 79 1.71 -7.39 -6.27
C GLY A 79 1.88 -7.68 -4.77
N GLY A 80 2.94 -8.35 -4.36
CA GLY A 80 3.19 -8.67 -2.94
C GLY A 80 1.95 -9.29 -2.26
N ASN A 81 1.72 -8.93 -1.00
CA ASN A 81 0.54 -9.39 -0.23
C ASN A 81 -0.80 -8.94 -0.84
N SER A 82 -0.81 -7.86 -1.62
CA SER A 82 -2.02 -7.40 -2.30
C SER A 82 -2.53 -8.39 -3.34
N ALA A 83 -1.68 -9.22 -3.92
CA ALA A 83 -2.10 -10.24 -4.89
C ALA A 83 -2.80 -11.45 -4.24
N ILE A 84 -2.48 -11.75 -2.98
CA ILE A 84 -2.92 -12.95 -2.26
C ILE A 84 -4.02 -12.68 -1.21
N CYS A 85 -4.38 -11.43 -0.97
CA CYS A 85 -5.49 -11.08 -0.09
C CYS A 85 -6.84 -11.50 -0.69
N GLY A 86 -7.92 -11.50 0.11
CA GLY A 86 -9.27 -11.85 -0.34
C GLY A 86 -9.83 -10.93 -1.43
N GLY A 87 -9.38 -9.68 -1.48
CA GLY A 87 -9.72 -8.74 -2.55
C GLY A 87 -11.05 -8.01 -2.38
N ASN A 88 -11.75 -8.20 -1.26
CA ASN A 88 -12.95 -7.41 -0.96
C ASN A 88 -12.58 -5.99 -0.58
N VAL A 89 -13.46 -5.05 -0.93
CA VAL A 89 -13.20 -3.62 -0.67
C VAL A 89 -14.47 -2.95 -0.17
N ALA A 90 -14.45 -2.48 1.08
CA ALA A 90 -15.51 -1.69 1.65
C ALA A 90 -15.55 -0.28 1.03
N CYS A 91 -16.74 0.12 0.55
CA CYS A 91 -16.93 1.41 -0.11
C CYS A 91 -18.32 1.95 0.26
N PRO A 92 -18.43 2.90 1.19
CA PRO A 92 -19.71 3.48 1.56
C PRO A 92 -20.30 4.33 0.44
N CYS A 93 -21.64 4.46 0.45
CA CYS A 93 -22.38 5.32 -0.48
C CYS A 93 -22.15 4.99 -1.96
N ASN A 94 -21.90 3.72 -2.28
CA ASN A 94 -21.59 3.29 -3.63
C ASN A 94 -22.87 3.12 -4.50
N PRO A 95 -22.73 3.15 -5.85
CA PRO A 95 -23.87 3.03 -6.76
C PRO A 95 -24.67 1.73 -6.59
N VAL A 96 -24.02 0.61 -6.23
CA VAL A 96 -24.73 -0.68 -6.07
C VAL A 96 -25.59 -0.66 -4.82
N GLN A 97 -25.10 -0.10 -3.70
CA GLN A 97 -25.92 0.14 -2.50
C GLN A 97 -27.15 0.98 -2.83
N LYS A 98 -26.95 2.08 -3.57
CA LYS A 98 -28.05 2.96 -3.98
C LYS A 98 -29.09 2.22 -4.81
N ALA A 99 -28.67 1.38 -5.76
CA ALA A 99 -29.58 0.59 -6.58
C ALA A 99 -30.36 -0.47 -5.78
N GLN A 100 -29.77 -0.98 -4.70
CA GLN A 100 -30.38 -1.97 -3.80
C GLN A 100 -31.19 -1.33 -2.65
N GLY A 101 -31.24 0.00 -2.57
CA GLY A 101 -31.92 0.70 -1.49
C GLY A 101 -31.22 0.62 -0.13
N ILE A 102 -29.95 0.21 -0.10
CA ILE A 102 -29.13 0.16 1.11
C ILE A 102 -28.78 1.59 1.50
N LYS A 103 -29.21 2.01 2.69
CA LYS A 103 -28.87 3.31 3.25
C LYS A 103 -27.50 3.21 3.96
N ASP A 104 -26.56 3.99 3.52
CA ASP A 104 -25.21 4.07 4.09
C ASP A 104 -24.73 5.52 4.11
N SER A 105 -23.73 5.81 4.95
CA SER A 105 -23.09 7.11 5.00
C SER A 105 -21.59 6.97 5.29
N LYS A 106 -20.84 8.04 5.02
CA LYS A 106 -19.42 8.11 5.36
C LYS A 106 -19.21 8.08 6.87
N GLU A 107 -20.08 8.75 7.60
CA GLU A 107 -20.08 8.81 9.06
C GLU A 107 -20.32 7.42 9.65
N LEU A 108 -21.30 6.67 9.16
CA LEU A 108 -21.58 5.30 9.59
C LEU A 108 -20.40 4.36 9.28
N PHE A 109 -19.74 4.53 8.13
CA PHE A 109 -18.53 3.77 7.82
C PHE A 109 -17.39 4.06 8.81
N ILE A 110 -17.15 5.33 9.12
CA ILE A 110 -16.11 5.75 10.07
C ILE A 110 -16.44 5.22 11.47
N GLU A 111 -17.70 5.32 11.90
CA GLU A 111 -18.17 4.81 13.19
C GLU A 111 -17.96 3.30 13.32
N ASP A 112 -18.37 2.53 12.30
CA ASP A 112 -18.16 1.09 12.24
C ASP A 112 -16.67 0.74 12.36
N CYS A 113 -15.81 1.41 11.60
CA CYS A 113 -14.38 1.18 11.65
C CYS A 113 -13.75 1.52 13.01
N LEU A 114 -14.20 2.63 13.64
CA LEU A 114 -13.71 3.03 14.96
C LEU A 114 -14.16 2.06 16.05
N ARG A 115 -15.41 1.60 15.98
CA ARG A 115 -15.97 0.63 16.92
C ARG A 115 -15.22 -0.71 16.84
N ASP A 116 -15.06 -1.25 15.63
CA ASP A 116 -14.41 -2.54 15.39
C ASP A 116 -12.90 -2.46 15.66
N GLY A 117 -12.28 -1.34 15.33
CA GLY A 117 -10.87 -1.05 15.60
C GLY A 117 -10.60 -0.54 17.02
N LEU A 118 -11.55 -0.63 17.95
CA LEU A 118 -11.41 -0.21 19.37
C LEU A 118 -10.90 1.23 19.54
N GLY A 119 -11.20 2.11 18.59
CA GLY A 119 -10.83 3.52 18.62
C GLY A 119 -9.36 3.84 18.32
N ILE A 120 -8.54 2.84 17.96
CA ILE A 120 -7.11 3.05 17.64
C ILE A 120 -6.87 3.50 16.18
N ASN A 121 -7.88 3.57 15.37
CA ASN A 121 -7.78 3.97 13.97
C ASN A 121 -7.49 5.47 13.85
N HIS A 122 -6.77 5.84 12.81
CA HIS A 122 -6.55 7.23 12.43
C HIS A 122 -7.79 7.78 11.71
N THR A 123 -8.57 8.61 12.39
CA THR A 123 -9.86 9.14 11.88
C THR A 123 -9.71 9.90 10.57
N ASN A 124 -8.62 10.68 10.40
CA ASN A 124 -8.34 11.40 9.17
C ASN A 124 -8.09 10.48 7.97
N LEU A 125 -7.48 9.31 8.19
CA LEU A 125 -7.30 8.29 7.14
C LEU A 125 -8.62 7.62 6.79
N LEU A 126 -9.46 7.30 7.78
CA LEU A 126 -10.81 6.77 7.55
C LEU A 126 -11.66 7.75 6.75
N ALA A 127 -11.64 9.04 7.08
CA ALA A 127 -12.33 10.07 6.32
C ALA A 127 -11.85 10.12 4.87
N THR A 128 -10.53 10.07 4.64
CA THR A 128 -9.95 10.03 3.31
C THR A 128 -10.41 8.81 2.51
N ILE A 129 -10.46 7.62 3.14
CA ILE A 129 -10.95 6.40 2.51
C ILE A 129 -12.43 6.56 2.14
N ALA A 130 -13.27 7.01 3.09
CA ALA A 130 -14.70 7.22 2.87
C ALA A 130 -14.99 8.21 1.74
N ASP A 131 -14.15 9.25 1.60
CA ASP A 131 -14.28 10.25 0.54
C ASP A 131 -13.84 9.76 -0.84
N ARG A 132 -12.81 8.89 -0.89
CA ARG A 132 -12.13 8.52 -2.14
C ARG A 132 -12.38 7.11 -2.64
N CYS A 133 -13.09 6.27 -1.86
CA CYS A 133 -13.28 4.87 -2.24
C CYS A 133 -13.99 4.71 -3.59
N ASN A 134 -15.03 5.50 -3.88
CA ASN A 134 -15.74 5.44 -5.16
C ASN A 134 -14.83 5.82 -6.35
N ASP A 135 -13.96 6.82 -6.19
CA ASP A 135 -12.96 7.18 -7.20
C ASP A 135 -11.96 6.03 -7.41
N THR A 136 -11.58 5.36 -6.33
CA THR A 136 -10.68 4.20 -6.36
C THR A 136 -11.34 3.01 -7.08
N ILE A 137 -12.60 2.70 -6.77
CA ILE A 137 -13.36 1.66 -7.48
C ILE A 137 -13.43 1.98 -8.97
N LYS A 138 -13.77 3.23 -9.32
CA LYS A 138 -13.77 3.65 -10.72
C LYS A 138 -12.41 3.45 -11.38
N MET A 139 -11.34 3.85 -10.75
CA MET A 139 -9.97 3.72 -11.28
C MET A 139 -9.61 2.26 -11.57
N VAL A 140 -9.92 1.31 -10.66
CA VAL A 140 -9.59 -0.09 -10.87
C VAL A 140 -10.48 -0.75 -11.93
N VAL A 141 -11.76 -0.36 -12.02
CA VAL A 141 -12.67 -0.78 -13.12
C VAL A 141 -12.15 -0.28 -14.46
N ASP A 142 -11.70 0.96 -14.54
CA ASP A 142 -11.09 1.54 -15.76
C ASP A 142 -9.81 0.79 -16.17
N CYS A 143 -9.14 0.11 -15.24
CA CYS A 143 -8.02 -0.79 -15.52
C CYS A 143 -8.44 -2.20 -15.96
N GLY A 144 -9.74 -2.53 -15.92
CA GLY A 144 -10.26 -3.85 -16.28
C GLY A 144 -10.47 -4.81 -15.09
N CYS A 145 -10.50 -4.29 -13.86
CA CYS A 145 -10.90 -5.09 -12.70
C CYS A 145 -12.41 -5.35 -12.73
N GLU A 146 -12.80 -6.59 -12.45
CA GLU A 146 -14.20 -7.01 -12.48
C GLU A 146 -14.70 -7.38 -11.08
N PHE A 147 -15.85 -6.82 -10.71
CA PHE A 147 -16.56 -7.16 -9.48
C PHE A 147 -17.76 -8.07 -9.78
N VAL A 148 -18.23 -8.81 -8.75
CA VAL A 148 -19.46 -9.57 -8.85
C VAL A 148 -20.61 -8.58 -9.04
N PRO A 149 -21.40 -8.71 -10.13
CA PRO A 149 -22.42 -7.74 -10.46
C PRO A 149 -23.56 -7.69 -9.42
N ASN A 150 -24.01 -6.49 -9.09
CA ASN A 150 -25.17 -6.28 -8.20
C ASN A 150 -25.06 -7.05 -6.87
N HIS A 151 -23.86 -7.23 -6.37
CA HIS A 151 -23.58 -7.93 -5.12
C HIS A 151 -22.82 -7.03 -4.15
N MET A 152 -23.33 -6.95 -2.92
CA MET A 152 -22.65 -6.28 -1.80
C MET A 152 -22.47 -7.28 -0.67
N LEU A 153 -21.24 -7.50 -0.27
CA LEU A 153 -20.93 -8.32 0.90
C LEU A 153 -21.22 -7.55 2.19
N PHE A 154 -21.79 -8.29 3.15
CA PHE A 154 -21.94 -7.84 4.52
C PHE A 154 -20.80 -8.48 5.35
N GLU A 155 -19.71 -7.76 5.51
CA GLU A 155 -18.56 -8.23 6.25
C GLU A 155 -18.63 -7.83 7.72
N GLY A 156 -17.93 -8.58 8.58
CA GLY A 156 -17.88 -8.31 10.02
C GLY A 156 -17.40 -6.88 10.32
N GLY A 157 -17.91 -6.30 11.41
CA GLY A 157 -17.63 -4.94 11.82
C GLY A 157 -18.48 -3.85 11.12
N HIS A 158 -19.09 -4.15 9.98
CA HIS A 158 -19.94 -3.20 9.26
C HIS A 158 -21.41 -3.31 9.66
N SER A 159 -22.10 -2.16 9.74
CA SER A 159 -23.54 -2.08 10.05
C SER A 159 -24.44 -2.35 8.84
N VAL A 160 -23.89 -2.24 7.62
CA VAL A 160 -24.60 -2.48 6.36
C VAL A 160 -23.73 -3.17 5.34
N PRO A 161 -24.29 -3.90 4.34
CA PRO A 161 -23.54 -4.42 3.21
C PRO A 161 -22.92 -3.27 2.41
N ARG A 162 -21.61 -3.23 2.29
CA ARG A 162 -20.89 -2.17 1.57
C ARG A 162 -19.63 -2.62 0.82
N SER A 163 -19.28 -3.89 0.93
CA SER A 163 -18.04 -4.39 0.32
C SER A 163 -18.29 -4.95 -1.06
N TYR A 164 -17.53 -4.45 -2.03
CA TYR A 164 -17.43 -5.06 -3.34
C TYR A 164 -16.67 -6.38 -3.25
N GLU A 165 -17.17 -7.40 -3.91
CA GLU A 165 -16.50 -8.67 -4.10
C GLU A 165 -15.80 -8.71 -5.45
N ILE A 166 -14.47 -8.93 -5.45
CA ILE A 166 -13.72 -9.08 -6.69
C ILE A 166 -14.03 -10.45 -7.33
N LYS A 167 -14.41 -10.47 -8.59
CA LYS A 167 -14.83 -11.68 -9.32
C LYS A 167 -13.75 -12.77 -9.35
N ALA A 168 -12.48 -12.38 -9.30
CA ALA A 168 -11.35 -13.31 -9.28
C ALA A 168 -11.15 -14.03 -7.93
N GLY A 169 -11.90 -13.68 -6.89
CA GLY A 169 -11.82 -14.29 -5.57
C GLY A 169 -10.52 -14.00 -4.80
N SER A 170 -9.69 -13.10 -5.30
CA SER A 170 -8.46 -12.67 -4.63
C SER A 170 -7.98 -11.32 -5.16
N GLY A 171 -7.05 -10.69 -4.43
CA GLY A 171 -6.43 -9.44 -4.84
C GLY A 171 -5.68 -9.50 -6.17
N SER A 172 -5.38 -10.71 -6.68
CA SER A 172 -4.83 -10.87 -8.04
C SER A 172 -5.74 -10.29 -9.12
N GLY A 173 -7.05 -10.21 -8.85
CA GLY A 173 -8.05 -9.58 -9.72
C GLY A 173 -7.84 -8.08 -9.92
N TYR A 174 -7.11 -7.41 -9.03
CA TYR A 174 -6.67 -6.03 -9.21
C TYR A 174 -5.26 -5.96 -9.80
N ILE A 175 -4.34 -6.75 -9.24
CA ILE A 175 -2.92 -6.67 -9.58
C ILE A 175 -2.68 -6.95 -11.06
N ARG A 176 -3.31 -7.98 -11.62
CA ARG A 176 -3.11 -8.36 -13.03
C ARG A 176 -3.58 -7.28 -14.01
N PRO A 177 -4.83 -6.77 -13.92
CA PRO A 177 -5.30 -5.72 -14.82
C PRO A 177 -4.52 -4.39 -14.64
N MET A 178 -4.28 -3.97 -13.41
CA MET A 178 -3.51 -2.74 -13.13
C MET A 178 -2.08 -2.82 -13.68
N HIS A 179 -1.41 -3.99 -13.52
CA HIS A 179 -0.09 -4.20 -14.09
C HIS A 179 -0.12 -4.20 -15.62
N ALA A 180 -1.13 -4.82 -16.23
CA ALA A 180 -1.30 -4.80 -17.68
C ALA A 180 -1.50 -3.37 -18.20
N GLU A 181 -2.25 -2.55 -17.47
CA GLU A 181 -2.47 -1.14 -17.79
C GLU A 181 -1.18 -0.31 -17.64
N LEU A 182 -0.43 -0.52 -16.55
CA LEU A 182 0.87 0.15 -16.33
C LEU A 182 1.86 -0.11 -17.47
N LYS A 183 1.89 -1.32 -18.03
CA LYS A 183 2.77 -1.66 -19.15
C LYS A 183 2.49 -0.87 -20.43
N LYS A 184 1.31 -0.29 -20.58
CA LYS A 184 0.95 0.56 -21.74
C LYS A 184 1.47 2.00 -21.57
N ILE A 185 1.84 2.41 -20.36
CA ILE A 185 2.27 3.75 -20.02
C ILE A 185 3.79 3.86 -20.22
N LYS A 186 4.24 4.53 -21.29
CA LYS A 186 5.65 4.52 -21.72
C LYS A 186 6.63 5.16 -20.74
N ASN A 187 6.17 6.08 -19.90
CA ASN A 187 6.95 6.79 -18.90
C ASN A 187 6.96 6.11 -17.52
N VAL A 188 6.45 4.87 -17.43
CA VAL A 188 6.52 4.04 -16.23
C VAL A 188 7.46 2.86 -16.46
N VAL A 189 8.49 2.77 -15.63
CA VAL A 189 9.45 1.66 -15.60
C VAL A 189 9.19 0.82 -14.36
N ILE A 190 9.02 -0.49 -14.52
CA ILE A 190 8.84 -1.43 -13.41
C ILE A 190 10.05 -2.37 -13.39
N ARG A 191 10.76 -2.40 -12.26
CA ARG A 191 11.89 -3.29 -12.03
C ARG A 191 11.57 -4.28 -10.93
N THR A 192 11.52 -5.54 -11.27
CA THR A 192 11.44 -6.67 -10.32
C THR A 192 12.84 -7.14 -9.94
N ARG A 193 12.98 -7.89 -8.83
CA ARG A 193 14.26 -8.29 -8.24
C ARG A 193 15.16 -7.10 -7.90
N ALA A 194 14.54 -5.96 -7.64
CA ALA A 194 15.17 -4.70 -7.28
C ALA A 194 14.75 -4.34 -5.85
N LYS A 195 15.60 -4.70 -4.91
CA LYS A 195 15.39 -4.38 -3.49
C LYS A 195 15.81 -2.94 -3.25
N PHE A 196 14.96 -2.19 -2.57
CA PHE A 196 15.35 -0.92 -1.99
C PHE A 196 16.16 -1.19 -0.71
N ASP A 197 17.33 -0.64 -0.61
CA ASP A 197 18.21 -0.80 0.55
C ASP A 197 18.16 0.43 1.46
N ASP A 198 18.38 1.63 0.91
CA ASP A 198 18.37 2.85 1.70
C ASP A 198 18.17 4.09 0.83
N PHE A 199 17.88 5.23 1.46
CA PHE A 199 17.85 6.54 0.83
C PHE A 199 19.25 7.14 0.75
N ILE A 200 19.51 7.87 -0.34
CA ILE A 200 20.64 8.80 -0.40
C ILE A 200 20.10 10.14 0.09
N VAL A 201 20.74 10.69 1.10
CA VAL A 201 20.31 11.95 1.72
C VAL A 201 21.37 13.00 1.55
N SER A 202 20.98 14.27 1.49
CA SER A 202 21.93 15.38 1.52
C SER A 202 22.79 15.33 2.79
N ASP A 203 24.01 15.87 2.74
CA ASP A 203 24.95 15.80 3.87
C ASP A 203 24.40 16.52 5.11
N ASP A 204 23.56 17.54 4.94
CA ASP A 204 22.83 18.23 6.01
C ASP A 204 21.50 17.54 6.39
N LYS A 205 21.14 16.44 5.72
CA LYS A 205 19.89 15.66 5.90
C LYS A 205 18.61 16.42 5.64
N SER A 206 18.66 17.51 4.89
CA SER A 206 17.47 18.32 4.57
C SER A 206 16.68 17.76 3.36
N GLU A 207 17.34 16.97 2.50
CA GLU A 207 16.76 16.41 1.27
C GLU A 207 17.09 14.90 1.13
N VAL A 208 16.25 14.19 0.35
CA VAL A 208 16.39 12.78 0.01
C VAL A 208 16.53 12.63 -1.51
#